data_53fab32eea13edb6ca35b6f605cbcaa5
#
_entry.id   53fab32eea13edb6ca35b6f605cbcaa5
#
_cell.length_a   1.000
_cell.length_b   1.000
_cell.length_c   1.000
_cell.angle_alpha   90.00
_cell.angle_beta   90.00
_cell.angle_gamma   90.00
#
_symmetry.space_group_name_H-M   'P 1'
#
loop_
_entity.id
_entity.type
_entity.pdbx_description
1 polymer ?
#
loop_
_entity_poly.entity_id
_entity_poly.type
_entity_poly.pdbx_seq_one_letter_code
_entity_poly.pdbx_strand_id
1 'polypeptide(L)'
;MCAKFCTLWMFLLLSVATFGQNNVIDEVVWVVGDEAILKSDVESERLNAQYEGRKFDGDPYCVIPEQLAIQKLFLHQAELDSIDVSEQDVLSRLEQQTNWLIDQIGSKEKMEEYYNKTSTQIREMLRENIRNGMTVQKMQQQIIGDIKIVPADVRRYFKNLPQDSIPF
;
A
#
# COMPACT_ATOMS: atom_id res chain seq x y z
N MET A 1 -30.67 29.50 50.91
CA MET A 1 -29.28 29.65 50.43
C MET A 1 -28.65 28.34 49.94
N CYS A 2 -29.02 27.16 50.46
CA CYS A 2 -28.44 25.87 50.04
C CYS A 2 -28.72 25.43 48.59
N ALA A 3 -29.89 25.77 48.00
CA ALA A 3 -30.22 25.33 46.66
C ALA A 3 -29.33 25.96 45.54
N LYS A 4 -28.91 27.20 45.75
CA LYS A 4 -28.02 27.93 44.79
C LYS A 4 -26.57 27.41 44.85
N PHE A 5 -26.14 26.86 45.95
CA PHE A 5 -24.82 26.25 46.12
C PHE A 5 -24.74 24.85 45.45
N CYS A 6 -25.81 24.07 45.53
CA CYS A 6 -25.90 22.76 44.87
C CYS A 6 -25.90 22.88 43.33
N THR A 7 -26.57 23.85 42.76
CA THR A 7 -26.58 24.09 41.30
C THR A 7 -25.22 24.53 40.77
N LEU A 8 -24.50 25.35 41.53
CA LEU A 8 -23.16 25.79 41.15
C LEU A 8 -22.14 24.62 41.16
N TRP A 9 -22.24 23.73 42.14
CA TRP A 9 -21.42 22.54 42.23
C TRP A 9 -21.72 21.49 41.15
N MET A 10 -22.99 21.38 40.72
CA MET A 10 -23.42 20.50 39.64
C MET A 10 -22.91 20.97 38.28
N PHE A 11 -22.81 22.31 38.06
CA PHE A 11 -22.19 22.86 36.84
C PHE A 11 -20.65 22.69 36.83
N LEU A 12 -19.99 22.73 37.99
CA LEU A 12 -18.54 22.51 38.08
C LEU A 12 -18.14 21.08 37.80
N LEU A 13 -19.01 20.09 38.09
CA LEU A 13 -18.77 18.67 37.83
C LEU A 13 -18.99 18.28 36.36
N LEU A 14 -19.76 19.05 35.58
CA LEU A 14 -19.96 18.79 34.15
C LEU A 14 -18.81 19.28 33.29
N SER A 15 -17.92 20.11 33.78
CA SER A 15 -16.79 20.67 33.00
C SER A 15 -15.54 19.75 32.93
N VAL A 16 -15.53 18.61 33.62
CA VAL A 16 -14.35 17.72 33.69
C VAL A 16 -14.42 16.54 32.68
N ALA A 17 -15.49 16.40 31.92
CA ALA A 17 -15.70 15.30 30.98
C ALA A 17 -15.27 15.60 29.53
N THR A 18 -14.40 16.57 29.28
CA THR A 18 -13.67 16.63 28.03
C THR A 18 -12.47 15.72 28.09
N PHE A 19 -12.70 14.42 28.04
CA PHE A 19 -11.69 13.48 27.59
C PHE A 19 -11.34 13.89 26.17
N GLY A 20 -10.20 14.53 26.01
CA GLY A 20 -9.58 14.69 24.69
C GLY A 20 -9.44 13.29 24.11
N GLN A 21 -10.30 12.94 23.17
CA GLN A 21 -10.08 11.77 22.33
C GLN A 21 -8.72 12.03 21.69
N ASN A 22 -7.76 11.14 21.96
CA ASN A 22 -6.54 11.06 21.16
C ASN A 22 -6.99 10.75 19.73
N ASN A 23 -7.32 11.80 18.99
CA ASN A 23 -7.63 11.72 17.58
C ASN A 23 -6.30 11.59 16.82
N VAL A 24 -5.56 10.51 17.09
CA VAL A 24 -4.48 10.08 16.20
C VAL A 24 -5.19 9.58 14.97
N ILE A 25 -5.20 10.43 13.92
CA ILE A 25 -5.86 10.12 12.65
C ILE A 25 -5.16 8.93 12.01
N ASP A 26 -3.82 8.85 12.11
CA ASP A 26 -3.00 7.71 11.68
C ASP A 26 -1.59 7.81 12.32
N GLU A 27 -0.83 6.73 12.30
CA GLU A 27 0.52 6.66 12.84
C GLU A 27 1.52 6.52 11.70
N VAL A 28 2.54 7.40 11.68
CA VAL A 28 3.64 7.30 10.71
C VAL A 28 4.59 6.19 11.16
N VAL A 29 4.72 5.14 10.35
CA VAL A 29 5.62 4.01 10.62
C VAL A 29 7.01 4.27 10.04
N TRP A 30 7.07 4.77 8.79
CA TRP A 30 8.31 5.12 8.10
C TRP A 30 8.14 6.39 7.27
N VAL A 31 9.29 7.00 6.91
CA VAL A 31 9.35 8.13 5.97
C VAL A 31 10.39 7.81 4.91
N VAL A 32 10.02 7.95 3.64
CA VAL A 32 10.88 7.73 2.49
C VAL A 32 10.89 9.02 1.65
N GLY A 33 11.99 9.77 1.70
CA GLY A 33 12.01 11.11 1.13
C GLY A 33 10.99 12.02 1.81
N ASP A 34 10.06 12.56 1.03
CA ASP A 34 8.97 13.42 1.52
C ASP A 34 7.65 12.65 1.76
N GLU A 35 7.65 11.33 1.54
CA GLU A 35 6.46 10.50 1.67
C GLU A 35 6.47 9.68 2.96
N ALA A 36 5.36 9.74 3.70
CA ALA A 36 5.13 8.90 4.87
C ALA A 36 4.54 7.54 4.47
N ILE A 37 4.89 6.50 5.21
CA ILE A 37 4.22 5.21 5.24
C ILE A 37 3.42 5.17 6.54
N LEU A 38 2.12 5.03 6.41
CA LEU A 38 1.19 5.06 7.52
C LEU A 38 0.89 3.64 8.03
N LYS A 39 0.49 3.55 9.27
CA LYS A 39 0.08 2.27 9.87
C LYS A 39 -1.14 1.68 9.17
N SER A 40 -2.06 2.55 8.71
CA SER A 40 -3.21 2.14 7.90
C SER A 40 -2.79 1.50 6.58
N ASP A 41 -1.70 1.97 5.94
CA ASP A 41 -1.17 1.38 4.71
C ASP A 41 -0.66 -0.04 4.98
N VAL A 42 0.10 -0.20 6.08
CA VAL A 42 0.62 -1.50 6.51
C VAL A 42 -0.50 -2.49 6.83
N GLU A 43 -1.53 -2.05 7.56
CA GLU A 43 -2.69 -2.88 7.89
C GLU A 43 -3.49 -3.26 6.65
N SER A 44 -3.69 -2.32 5.73
CA SER A 44 -4.40 -2.57 4.48
C SER A 44 -3.68 -3.64 3.65
N GLU A 45 -2.35 -3.54 3.52
CA GLU A 45 -1.57 -4.53 2.77
C GLU A 45 -1.54 -5.90 3.48
N ARG A 46 -1.47 -5.91 4.82
CA ARG A 46 -1.56 -7.15 5.61
C ARG A 46 -2.89 -7.86 5.41
N LEU A 47 -3.99 -7.12 5.43
CA LEU A 47 -5.33 -7.67 5.20
C LEU A 47 -5.50 -8.18 3.77
N ASN A 48 -5.02 -7.43 2.78
CA ASN A 48 -5.03 -7.84 1.37
C ASN A 48 -4.25 -9.14 1.18
N ALA A 49 -3.05 -9.23 1.73
CA ALA A 49 -2.23 -10.44 1.67
C ALA A 49 -2.92 -11.65 2.34
N GLN A 50 -3.56 -11.43 3.49
CA GLN A 50 -4.33 -12.47 4.17
C GLN A 50 -5.52 -12.95 3.31
N TYR A 51 -6.22 -12.02 2.66
CA TYR A 51 -7.35 -12.34 1.78
C TYR A 51 -6.90 -13.12 0.54
N GLU A 52 -5.76 -12.77 -0.03
CA GLU A 52 -5.15 -13.46 -1.17
C GLU A 52 -4.45 -14.78 -0.80
N GLY A 53 -4.37 -15.11 0.48
CA GLY A 53 -3.63 -16.29 0.96
C GLY A 53 -2.11 -16.18 0.84
N ARG A 54 -1.58 -14.96 0.63
CA ARG A 54 -0.13 -14.70 0.61
C ARG A 54 0.45 -14.81 2.02
N LYS A 55 1.63 -15.42 2.13
CA LYS A 55 2.39 -15.52 3.38
C LYS A 55 3.62 -14.63 3.29
N PHE A 56 3.96 -13.98 4.38
CA PHE A 56 5.20 -13.23 4.53
C PHE A 56 6.29 -14.14 5.09
N ASP A 57 7.52 -13.95 4.62
CA ASP A 57 8.69 -14.57 5.22
C ASP A 57 9.22 -13.66 6.34
N GLY A 58 8.58 -13.74 7.49
CA GLY A 58 8.86 -12.93 8.66
C GLY A 58 7.63 -12.23 9.24
N ASP A 59 7.89 -11.30 10.18
CA ASP A 59 6.84 -10.48 10.79
C ASP A 59 6.26 -9.49 9.75
N PRO A 60 4.96 -9.55 9.45
CA PRO A 60 4.31 -8.63 8.51
C PRO A 60 4.57 -7.15 8.83
N TYR A 61 4.65 -6.79 10.11
CA TYR A 61 4.90 -5.40 10.53
C TYR A 61 6.33 -4.93 10.31
N CYS A 62 7.26 -5.83 9.99
CA CYS A 62 8.60 -5.50 9.53
C CYS A 62 8.70 -5.56 8.00
N VAL A 63 8.15 -6.63 7.40
CA VAL A 63 8.28 -6.90 5.96
C VAL A 63 7.46 -5.93 5.11
N ILE A 64 6.22 -5.62 5.51
CA ILE A 64 5.34 -4.75 4.73
C ILE A 64 5.87 -3.31 4.64
N PRO A 65 6.29 -2.65 5.75
CA PRO A 65 6.89 -1.31 5.65
C PRO A 65 8.10 -1.26 4.72
N GLU A 66 8.95 -2.28 4.74
CA GLU A 66 10.10 -2.38 3.84
C GLU A 66 9.66 -2.48 2.38
N GLN A 67 8.69 -3.33 2.07
CA GLN A 67 8.14 -3.46 0.71
C GLN A 67 7.51 -2.15 0.22
N LEU A 68 6.74 -1.46 1.06
CA LEU A 68 6.16 -0.16 0.74
C LEU A 68 7.25 0.91 0.53
N ALA A 69 8.31 0.90 1.33
CA ALA A 69 9.45 1.80 1.16
C ALA A 69 10.16 1.57 -0.18
N ILE A 70 10.42 0.32 -0.53
CA ILE A 70 11.01 -0.04 -1.82
C ILE A 70 10.12 0.43 -2.99
N GLN A 71 8.82 0.25 -2.88
CA GLN A 71 7.86 0.73 -3.90
C GLN A 71 7.93 2.25 -4.07
N LYS A 72 7.98 3.01 -2.95
CA LYS A 72 8.11 4.48 -3.00
C LYS A 72 9.43 4.92 -3.63
N LEU A 73 10.54 4.22 -3.33
CA LEU A 73 11.83 4.48 -3.97
C LEU A 73 11.79 4.27 -5.48
N PHE A 74 11.13 3.21 -5.96
CA PHE A 74 10.96 2.99 -7.40
C PHE A 74 10.11 4.07 -8.06
N LEU A 75 9.03 4.51 -7.40
CA LEU A 75 8.19 5.61 -7.91
C LEU A 75 8.98 6.91 -8.00
N HIS A 76 9.73 7.25 -6.96
CA HIS A 76 10.58 8.44 -6.97
C HIS A 76 11.66 8.37 -8.07
N GLN A 77 12.32 7.22 -8.23
CA GLN A 77 13.30 7.06 -9.30
C GLN A 77 12.65 7.15 -10.69
N ALA A 78 11.45 6.59 -10.86
CA ALA A 78 10.70 6.69 -12.11
C ALA A 78 10.37 8.15 -12.47
N GLU A 79 10.05 8.98 -11.48
CA GLU A 79 9.85 10.41 -11.67
C GLU A 79 11.13 11.10 -12.14
N LEU A 80 12.29 10.83 -11.49
CA LEU A 80 13.58 11.38 -11.89
C LEU A 80 13.99 10.97 -13.30
N ASP A 81 13.71 9.73 -13.68
CA ASP A 81 14.03 9.17 -15.00
C ASP A 81 12.95 9.49 -16.06
N SER A 82 11.92 10.27 -15.69
CA SER A 82 10.77 10.61 -16.55
C SER A 82 10.10 9.37 -17.15
N ILE A 83 9.98 8.32 -16.37
CA ILE A 83 9.27 7.09 -16.76
C ILE A 83 7.79 7.30 -16.52
N ASP A 84 7.01 7.26 -17.58
CA ASP A 84 5.55 7.39 -17.52
C ASP A 84 4.87 6.16 -18.16
N VAL A 85 3.66 5.88 -17.73
CA VAL A 85 2.80 4.81 -18.23
C VAL A 85 1.68 5.39 -19.07
N SER A 86 1.29 4.68 -20.14
CA SER A 86 0.22 5.12 -21.02
C SER A 86 -1.10 5.18 -20.27
N GLU A 87 -1.79 6.31 -20.36
CA GLU A 87 -3.13 6.48 -19.79
C GLU A 87 -4.12 5.43 -20.35
N GLN A 88 -3.97 5.08 -21.62
CA GLN A 88 -4.81 4.06 -22.25
C GLN A 88 -4.64 2.69 -21.61
N ASP A 89 -3.41 2.32 -21.25
CA ASP A 89 -3.12 1.04 -20.59
C ASP A 89 -3.66 1.04 -19.15
N VAL A 90 -3.53 2.17 -18.44
CA VAL A 90 -4.09 2.35 -17.10
C VAL A 90 -5.61 2.20 -17.14
N LEU A 91 -6.29 2.87 -18.07
CA LEU A 91 -7.74 2.78 -18.19
C LEU A 91 -8.22 1.36 -18.58
N SER A 92 -7.50 0.69 -19.47
CA SER A 92 -7.80 -0.68 -19.86
C SER A 92 -7.70 -1.65 -18.66
N ARG A 93 -6.63 -1.53 -17.86
CA ARG A 93 -6.47 -2.33 -16.63
C ARG A 93 -7.51 -1.97 -15.58
N LEU A 94 -7.84 -0.70 -15.43
CA LEU A 94 -8.86 -0.23 -14.50
C LEU A 94 -10.23 -0.85 -14.82
N GLU A 95 -10.58 -0.89 -16.09
CA GLU A 95 -11.85 -1.49 -16.52
C GLU A 95 -11.88 -2.99 -16.23
N GLN A 96 -10.83 -3.71 -16.59
CA GLN A 96 -10.69 -5.13 -16.28
C GLN A 96 -10.78 -5.43 -14.78
N GLN A 97 -10.07 -4.67 -13.96
CA GLN A 97 -10.05 -4.88 -12.51
C GLN A 97 -11.38 -4.49 -11.86
N THR A 98 -12.02 -3.43 -12.33
CA THR A 98 -13.34 -3.02 -11.82
C THR A 98 -14.40 -4.10 -12.14
N ASN A 99 -14.41 -4.61 -13.37
CA ASN A 99 -15.33 -5.67 -13.76
C ASN A 99 -15.10 -6.95 -12.97
N TRP A 100 -13.83 -7.34 -12.79
CA TRP A 100 -13.46 -8.48 -11.96
C TRP A 100 -13.95 -8.35 -10.52
N LEU A 101 -13.78 -7.16 -9.90
CA LEU A 101 -14.28 -6.90 -8.54
C LEU A 101 -15.79 -7.00 -8.45
N ILE A 102 -16.51 -6.45 -9.43
CA ILE A 102 -17.97 -6.55 -9.49
C ILE A 102 -18.41 -8.01 -9.60
N ASP A 103 -17.72 -8.81 -10.42
CA ASP A 103 -18.03 -10.23 -10.59
C ASP A 103 -17.74 -11.03 -9.30
N GLN A 104 -16.65 -10.73 -8.59
CA GLN A 104 -16.31 -11.39 -7.32
C GLN A 104 -17.27 -11.03 -6.18
N ILE A 105 -17.65 -9.77 -6.08
CA ILE A 105 -18.54 -9.26 -5.00
C ILE A 105 -20.01 -9.50 -5.34
N GLY A 106 -20.33 -9.60 -6.63
CA GLY A 106 -21.64 -9.95 -7.16
C GLY A 106 -22.46 -8.78 -7.70
N SER A 107 -22.21 -7.53 -7.32
CA SER A 107 -22.81 -6.35 -7.93
C SER A 107 -22.06 -5.08 -7.60
N LYS A 108 -22.34 -4.02 -8.38
CA LYS A 108 -21.78 -2.68 -8.15
C LYS A 108 -22.19 -2.11 -6.79
N GLU A 109 -23.45 -2.29 -6.40
CA GLU A 109 -23.99 -1.80 -5.13
C GLU A 109 -23.31 -2.46 -3.94
N LYS A 110 -23.10 -3.79 -4.02
CA LYS A 110 -22.35 -4.53 -2.99
C LYS A 110 -20.88 -4.10 -2.92
N MET A 111 -20.26 -3.78 -4.05
CA MET A 111 -18.91 -3.24 -4.09
C MET A 111 -18.85 -1.87 -3.39
N GLU A 112 -19.82 -0.98 -3.64
CA GLU A 112 -19.91 0.33 -2.97
C GLU A 112 -20.13 0.18 -1.45
N GLU A 113 -20.96 -0.77 -1.04
CA GLU A 113 -21.19 -1.09 0.36
C GLU A 113 -19.91 -1.65 1.03
N TYR A 114 -19.25 -2.60 0.38
CA TYR A 114 -18.02 -3.23 0.89
C TYR A 114 -16.90 -2.23 1.12
N TYR A 115 -16.67 -1.32 0.16
CA TYR A 115 -15.64 -0.29 0.26
C TYR A 115 -16.10 0.96 1.02
N ASN A 116 -17.37 1.07 1.37
CA ASN A 116 -18.00 2.28 1.92
C ASN A 116 -17.65 3.54 1.09
N LYS A 117 -17.69 3.40 -0.21
CA LYS A 117 -17.32 4.43 -1.21
C LYS A 117 -18.20 4.34 -2.43
N THR A 118 -18.35 5.45 -3.12
CA THR A 118 -19.01 5.44 -4.43
C THR A 118 -18.16 4.76 -5.50
N SER A 119 -18.76 4.22 -6.54
CA SER A 119 -18.03 3.62 -7.66
C SER A 119 -16.98 4.56 -8.26
N THR A 120 -17.25 5.86 -8.30
CA THR A 120 -16.28 6.85 -8.79
C THR A 120 -15.05 6.93 -7.89
N GLN A 121 -15.26 6.96 -6.57
CA GLN A 121 -14.15 6.97 -5.60
C GLN A 121 -13.34 5.67 -5.63
N ILE A 122 -14.02 4.53 -5.79
CA ILE A 122 -13.35 3.22 -5.94
C ILE A 122 -12.50 3.21 -7.21
N ARG A 123 -13.06 3.66 -8.34
CA ARG A 123 -12.32 3.72 -9.60
C ARG A 123 -11.11 4.65 -9.54
N GLU A 124 -11.21 5.79 -8.87
CA GLU A 124 -10.07 6.71 -8.72
C GLU A 124 -8.96 6.09 -7.86
N MET A 125 -9.33 5.47 -6.73
CA MET A 125 -8.39 4.73 -5.90
C MET A 125 -7.68 3.60 -6.66
N LEU A 126 -8.44 2.81 -7.41
CA LEU A 126 -7.89 1.73 -8.24
C LEU A 126 -6.99 2.25 -9.36
N ARG A 127 -7.38 3.37 -10.00
CA ARG A 127 -6.60 3.99 -11.07
C ARG A 127 -5.23 4.42 -10.59
N GLU A 128 -5.16 5.07 -9.42
CA GLU A 128 -3.90 5.48 -8.81
C GLU A 128 -3.01 4.26 -8.50
N ASN A 129 -3.58 3.25 -7.84
CA ASN A 129 -2.86 2.01 -7.52
C ASN A 129 -2.33 1.30 -8.76
N ILE A 130 -3.15 1.21 -9.83
CA ILE A 130 -2.75 0.62 -11.11
C ILE A 130 -1.62 1.40 -11.74
N ARG A 131 -1.73 2.73 -11.81
CA ARG A 131 -0.69 3.61 -12.35
C ARG A 131 0.63 3.39 -11.61
N ASN A 132 0.61 3.47 -10.29
CA ASN A 132 1.79 3.28 -9.45
C ASN A 132 2.41 1.89 -9.66
N GLY A 133 1.62 0.84 -9.64
CA GLY A 133 2.09 -0.52 -9.89
C GLY A 133 2.74 -0.70 -11.28
N MET A 134 2.12 -0.14 -12.33
CA MET A 134 2.67 -0.18 -13.68
C MET A 134 3.96 0.64 -13.80
N THR A 135 4.04 1.79 -13.13
CA THR A 135 5.25 2.64 -13.10
C THR A 135 6.41 1.91 -12.42
N VAL A 136 6.16 1.30 -11.25
CA VAL A 136 7.17 0.48 -10.56
C VAL A 136 7.65 -0.67 -11.45
N GLN A 137 6.73 -1.40 -12.08
CA GLN A 137 7.07 -2.48 -12.99
C GLN A 137 7.92 -2.02 -14.16
N LYS A 138 7.58 -0.89 -14.77
CA LYS A 138 8.34 -0.30 -15.89
C LYS A 138 9.74 0.13 -15.46
N MET A 139 9.86 0.75 -14.28
CA MET A 139 11.14 1.13 -13.69
C MET A 139 12.03 -0.09 -13.43
N GLN A 140 11.48 -1.14 -12.82
CA GLN A 140 12.20 -2.40 -12.62
C GLN A 140 12.68 -3.01 -13.93
N GLN A 141 11.81 -3.04 -14.96
CA GLN A 141 12.18 -3.54 -16.28
C GLN A 141 13.32 -2.73 -16.92
N GLN A 142 13.34 -1.40 -16.74
CA GLN A 142 14.42 -0.56 -17.24
C GLN A 142 15.75 -0.88 -16.56
N ILE A 143 15.76 -1.00 -15.23
CA ILE A 143 16.97 -1.37 -14.48
C ILE A 143 17.50 -2.74 -14.92
N ILE A 144 16.61 -3.73 -15.07
CA ILE A 144 16.99 -5.09 -15.48
C ILE A 144 17.44 -5.12 -16.95
N GLY A 145 16.80 -4.33 -17.82
CA GLY A 145 17.09 -4.25 -19.25
C GLY A 145 18.51 -3.78 -19.55
N ASP A 146 19.10 -2.98 -18.69
CA ASP A 146 20.47 -2.50 -18.81
C ASP A 146 21.52 -3.52 -18.35
N ILE A 147 21.09 -4.60 -17.68
CA ILE A 147 21.97 -5.68 -17.21
C ILE A 147 22.33 -6.60 -18.37
N LYS A 148 23.58 -6.50 -18.85
CA LYS A 148 24.13 -7.39 -19.88
C LYS A 148 24.86 -8.56 -19.22
N ILE A 149 24.25 -9.74 -19.27
CA ILE A 149 24.88 -10.97 -18.78
C ILE A 149 25.64 -11.61 -19.93
N VAL A 150 26.96 -11.76 -19.80
CA VAL A 150 27.77 -12.47 -20.77
C VAL A 150 28.03 -13.91 -20.33
N PRO A 151 28.33 -14.86 -21.28
CA PRO A 151 28.58 -16.27 -20.94
C PRO A 151 29.71 -16.47 -19.93
N ALA A 152 30.63 -15.50 -19.80
CA ALA A 152 31.68 -15.53 -18.78
C ALA A 152 31.13 -15.35 -17.36
N ASP A 153 30.12 -14.50 -17.18
CA ASP A 153 29.48 -14.26 -15.89
C ASP A 153 28.69 -15.47 -15.43
N VAL A 154 27.98 -16.13 -16.36
CA VAL A 154 27.26 -17.38 -16.08
C VAL A 154 28.24 -18.47 -15.63
N ARG A 155 29.38 -18.61 -16.32
CA ARG A 155 30.42 -19.62 -15.93
C ARG A 155 31.03 -19.29 -14.58
N ARG A 156 31.26 -18.01 -14.27
CA ARG A 156 31.79 -17.57 -12.97
C ARG A 156 30.79 -17.86 -11.86
N TYR A 157 29.52 -17.53 -12.06
CA TYR A 157 28.46 -17.84 -11.12
C TYR A 157 28.36 -19.34 -10.86
N PHE A 158 28.31 -20.15 -11.90
CA PHE A 158 28.23 -21.62 -11.79
C PHE A 158 29.40 -22.23 -11.02
N LYS A 159 30.62 -21.73 -11.23
CA LYS A 159 31.80 -22.17 -10.49
C LYS A 159 31.79 -21.83 -9.00
N ASN A 160 31.07 -20.80 -8.62
CA ASN A 160 30.99 -20.34 -7.24
C ASN A 160 29.77 -20.90 -6.49
N LEU A 161 28.89 -21.65 -7.16
CA LEU A 161 27.78 -22.31 -6.49
C LEU A 161 28.31 -23.44 -5.58
N PRO A 162 27.74 -23.59 -4.38
CA PRO A 162 27.96 -24.75 -3.53
C PRO A 162 27.62 -26.04 -4.29
N GLN A 163 28.37 -27.12 -4.04
CA GLN A 163 28.19 -28.41 -4.76
C GLN A 163 26.78 -29.01 -4.58
N ASP A 164 26.14 -28.72 -3.45
CA ASP A 164 24.79 -29.16 -3.11
C ASP A 164 23.67 -28.35 -3.81
N SER A 165 24.03 -27.22 -4.43
CA SER A 165 23.10 -26.31 -5.14
C SER A 165 23.13 -26.52 -6.66
N ILE A 166 23.92 -27.46 -7.19
CA ILE A 166 24.00 -27.75 -8.62
C ILE A 166 22.92 -28.76 -8.97
N PRO A 167 21.90 -28.42 -9.77
CA PRO A 167 20.91 -29.39 -10.23
C PRO A 167 21.60 -30.42 -11.15
N PHE A 168 21.29 -31.68 -10.94
CA PHE A 168 21.77 -32.79 -11.76
C PHE A 168 21.11 -32.80 -13.13
#